data_c855edeb17801fe99991445409899dae
#
_entry.id   c855edeb17801fe99991445409899dae
#
_cell.length_a   1.000
_cell.length_b   1.000
_cell.length_c   1.000
_cell.angle_alpha   90.00
_cell.angle_beta   90.00
_cell.angle_gamma   90.00
#
_symmetry.space_group_name_H-M   'P 1'
#
loop_
_entity.id
_entity.type
_entity.pdbx_description
1 polymer ?
#
loop_
_entity_poly.entity_id
_entity_poly.type
_entity_poly.pdbx_seq_one_letter_code
_entity_poly.pdbx_strand_id
1 'polypeptide(L)' 'MVIFLPPREHGPPHVHVRDASGEVVIELATSARRQRIRTAAGMRAADIAKAFWLVEDNTEYLLAKWEEYHD' A
#
# COMPACT_ATOMS: atom_id res chain seq x y z
N MET A 1 -1.88 -11.59 6.32
CA MET A 1 -1.78 -10.21 5.83
C MET A 1 -2.25 -10.18 4.38
N VAL A 2 -3.14 -9.28 4.07
CA VAL A 2 -3.76 -9.17 2.75
C VAL A 2 -3.47 -7.79 2.18
N ILE A 3 -3.00 -7.75 0.93
CA ILE A 3 -2.78 -6.49 0.19
C ILE A 3 -3.85 -6.37 -0.87
N PHE A 4 -4.52 -5.22 -0.95
CA PHE A 4 -5.47 -4.97 -2.03
C PHE A 4 -5.38 -3.54 -2.53
N LEU A 5 -5.78 -3.38 -3.81
CA LEU A 5 -5.79 -2.09 -4.48
C LEU A 5 -7.21 -1.57 -4.55
N PRO A 6 -7.47 -0.33 -4.10
CA PRO A 6 -8.81 0.25 -4.15
C PRO A 6 -9.14 0.71 -5.57
N PRO A 7 -10.07 0.06 -6.29
CA PRO A 7 -10.31 0.37 -7.70
C PRO A 7 -11.03 1.70 -7.93
N ARG A 8 -11.60 2.30 -6.88
CA ARG A 8 -12.38 3.53 -7.00
C ARG A 8 -11.80 4.73 -6.27
N GLU A 9 -10.63 4.57 -5.66
CA GLU A 9 -9.97 5.68 -4.98
C GLU A 9 -9.05 6.41 -5.93
N HIS A 10 -8.88 7.70 -5.72
CA HIS A 10 -8.07 8.58 -6.55
C HIS A 10 -6.86 9.10 -5.78
N GLY A 11 -6.00 9.82 -6.47
CA GLY A 11 -4.82 10.43 -5.89
C GLY A 11 -3.57 9.62 -6.15
N PRO A 12 -2.51 9.80 -5.35
CA PRO A 12 -1.29 9.03 -5.55
C PRO A 12 -1.54 7.53 -5.44
N PRO A 13 -0.84 6.70 -6.22
CA PRO A 13 -0.99 5.24 -6.13
C PRO A 13 -0.77 4.75 -4.71
N HIS A 14 -1.68 3.92 -4.21
CA HIS A 14 -1.59 3.40 -2.85
C HIS A 14 -2.25 2.02 -2.74
N VAL A 15 -1.91 1.32 -1.68
CA VAL A 15 -2.48 0.01 -1.39
C VAL A 15 -2.94 -0.03 0.06
N HIS A 16 -3.93 -0.88 0.33
CA HIS A 16 -4.39 -1.18 1.68
C HIS A 16 -3.81 -2.53 2.08
N VAL A 17 -3.23 -2.61 3.26
CA VAL A 17 -2.73 -3.86 3.83
C VAL A 17 -3.47 -4.12 5.12
N ARG A 18 -4.11 -5.27 5.22
CA ARG A 18 -4.90 -5.66 6.40
C ARG A 18 -4.35 -6.94 7.04
N ASP A 19 -4.50 -7.01 8.35
CA ASP A 19 -4.36 -8.24 9.11
C ASP A 19 -5.49 -8.34 10.13
N ALA A 20 -5.42 -9.32 11.04
CA ALA A 20 -6.48 -9.54 12.04
C ALA A 20 -6.62 -8.35 13.00
N SER A 21 -5.61 -7.52 13.19
CA SER A 21 -5.63 -6.42 14.16
C SER A 21 -5.96 -5.07 13.55
N GLY A 22 -5.73 -4.86 12.25
CA GLY A 22 -6.00 -3.55 11.68
C GLY A 22 -5.60 -3.40 10.22
N GLU A 23 -5.40 -2.14 9.84
CA GLU A 23 -5.11 -1.78 8.45
C GLU A 23 -4.05 -0.69 8.39
N VAL A 24 -3.21 -0.75 7.36
CA VAL A 24 -2.30 0.34 7.01
C VAL A 24 -2.49 0.67 5.53
N VAL A 25 -2.50 1.97 5.21
CA VAL A 25 -2.55 2.45 3.82
C VAL A 25 -1.17 2.98 3.46
N ILE A 26 -0.58 2.42 2.41
CA ILE A 26 0.77 2.74 2.00
C ILE A 26 0.76 3.31 0.60
N GLU A 27 1.29 4.52 0.43
CA GLU A 27 1.47 5.13 -0.88
C GLU A 27 2.70 4.52 -1.53
N LEU A 28 2.54 4.11 -2.78
CA LEU A 28 3.62 3.47 -3.53
C LEU A 28 4.67 4.48 -3.97
N ALA A 29 5.91 4.03 -4.02
CA ALA A 29 6.99 4.85 -4.57
C ALA A 29 6.78 5.05 -6.07
N THR A 30 6.99 6.29 -6.53
CA THR A 30 6.96 6.65 -7.94
C THR A 30 8.20 7.47 -8.26
N SER A 31 8.36 7.90 -9.51
CA SER A 31 9.45 8.81 -9.87
C SER A 31 9.37 10.15 -9.15
N ALA A 32 8.17 10.53 -8.67
CA ALA A 32 7.93 11.82 -8.01
C ALA A 32 7.92 11.74 -6.48
N ARG A 33 7.72 10.55 -5.90
CA ARG A 33 7.52 10.40 -4.46
C ARG A 33 8.13 9.11 -3.93
N ARG A 34 8.56 9.15 -2.68
CA ARG A 34 8.97 7.95 -1.95
C ARG A 34 7.75 7.21 -1.43
N GLN A 35 7.93 5.91 -1.20
CA GLN A 35 6.93 5.12 -0.48
C GLN A 35 6.72 5.69 0.92
N ARG A 36 5.47 5.79 1.34
CA ARG A 36 5.16 6.31 2.68
C ARG A 36 3.85 5.74 3.21
N ILE A 37 3.73 5.73 4.53
CA ILE A 37 2.49 5.36 5.19
C ILE A 37 1.57 6.57 5.19
N ARG A 38 0.36 6.41 4.66
CA ARG A 38 -0.67 7.45 4.70
C ARG A 38 -1.44 7.40 6.01
N THR A 39 -1.93 6.22 6.37
CA THR A 39 -2.68 6.00 7.62
C THR A 39 -2.37 4.61 8.16
N ALA A 40 -2.56 4.44 9.46
CA ALA A 40 -2.47 3.14 10.11
C ALA A 40 -3.47 3.13 11.27
N ALA A 41 -4.23 2.04 11.39
CA ALA A 41 -5.23 1.90 12.43
C ALA A 41 -5.24 0.47 12.97
N GLY A 42 -4.96 0.31 14.25
CA GLY A 42 -5.03 -0.97 14.96
C GLY A 42 -3.89 -1.95 14.73
N MET A 43 -3.12 -1.77 13.67
CA MET A 43 -2.04 -2.69 13.33
C MET A 43 -0.82 -2.46 14.23
N ARG A 44 -0.17 -3.55 14.66
CA ARG A 44 1.03 -3.47 15.49
C ARG A 44 2.21 -2.91 14.70
N ALA A 45 3.12 -2.22 15.38
CA ALA A 45 4.30 -1.62 14.74
C ALA A 45 5.12 -2.63 13.95
N ALA A 46 5.32 -3.84 14.48
CA ALA A 46 6.06 -4.89 13.78
C ALA A 46 5.36 -5.33 12.49
N ASP A 47 4.04 -5.38 12.49
CA ASP A 47 3.26 -5.76 11.32
C ASP A 47 3.20 -4.64 10.29
N ILE A 48 3.17 -3.38 10.74
CA ILE A 48 3.29 -2.22 9.85
C ILE A 48 4.64 -2.27 9.13
N ALA A 49 5.72 -2.57 9.84
CA ALA A 49 7.04 -2.68 9.24
C ALA A 49 7.09 -3.80 8.19
N LYS A 50 6.51 -4.96 8.50
CA LYS A 50 6.41 -6.06 7.52
C LYS A 50 5.64 -5.66 6.28
N ALA A 51 4.50 -4.99 6.48
CA ALA A 51 3.68 -4.50 5.37
C ALA A 51 4.47 -3.53 4.51
N PHE A 52 5.19 -2.61 5.13
CA PHE A 52 6.00 -1.61 4.43
C PHE A 52 7.05 -2.27 3.53
N TRP A 53 7.80 -3.23 4.07
CA TRP A 53 8.82 -3.95 3.29
C TRP A 53 8.23 -4.81 2.19
N LEU A 54 7.10 -5.46 2.46
CA LEU A 54 6.43 -6.29 1.49
C LEU A 54 5.95 -5.45 0.29
N VAL A 55 5.40 -4.27 0.56
CA VAL A 55 4.96 -3.34 -0.48
C VAL A 55 6.18 -2.84 -1.28
N GLU A 56 7.25 -2.47 -0.60
CA GLU A 56 8.47 -2.00 -1.26
C GLU A 56 9.03 -3.05 -2.21
N ASP A 57 9.07 -4.32 -1.77
CA ASP A 57 9.59 -5.42 -2.59
C ASP A 57 8.72 -5.72 -3.81
N ASN A 58 7.49 -5.24 -3.83
CA ASN A 58 6.53 -5.50 -4.90
C ASN A 58 6.06 -4.23 -5.61
N THR A 59 6.79 -3.13 -5.50
CA THR A 59 6.38 -1.83 -6.03
C THR A 59 6.02 -1.87 -7.51
N GLU A 60 6.87 -2.46 -8.35
CA GLU A 60 6.62 -2.50 -9.80
C GLU A 60 5.34 -3.25 -10.13
N TYR A 61 5.13 -4.39 -9.50
CA TYR A 61 3.93 -5.18 -9.69
C TYR A 61 2.69 -4.41 -9.26
N LEU A 62 2.77 -3.77 -8.08
CA LEU A 62 1.64 -3.05 -7.52
C LEU A 62 1.30 -1.80 -8.34
N LEU A 63 2.31 -1.08 -8.84
CA LEU A 63 2.08 0.06 -9.73
C LEU A 63 1.42 -0.37 -11.02
N ALA A 64 1.85 -1.47 -11.61
CA ALA A 64 1.25 -2.00 -12.82
C ALA A 64 -0.22 -2.35 -12.59
N LYS A 65 -0.54 -2.96 -11.45
CA LYS A 65 -1.93 -3.27 -11.09
C LYS A 65 -2.75 -2.02 -10.82
N TRP A 66 -2.18 -1.03 -10.16
CA TRP A 66 -2.85 0.25 -9.95
C TRP A 66 -3.25 0.88 -11.28
N GLU A 67 -2.32 0.90 -12.25
CA GLU A 67 -2.57 1.46 -13.57
C GLU A 67 -3.67 0.72 -14.32
N GLU A 68 -3.76 -0.61 -14.18
CA GLU A 68 -4.84 -1.39 -14.77
C GLU A 68 -6.22 -0.94 -14.28
N TYR A 69 -6.34 -0.57 -13.01
CA TYR A 69 -7.62 -0.17 -12.41
C TYR A 69 -7.94 1.30 -12.58
N HIS A 70 -6.94 2.13 -12.89
CA HIS A 70 -7.09 3.61 -12.91
C HIS A 70 -6.73 4.21 -14.26
N ASP A 71 -6.67 3.39 -15.24
CA ASP A 71 -6.28 3.79 -16.59
C ASP A 71 -7.40 4.56 -17.34
#